data_8c5b36ba65d04d23d7fe3f08df80a32b
#
_entry.id   8c5b36ba65d04d23d7fe3f08df80a32b
#
_cell.length_a   1.000
_cell.length_b   1.000
_cell.length_c   1.000
_cell.angle_alpha   90.00
_cell.angle_beta   90.00
_cell.angle_gamma   90.00
#
_symmetry.space_group_name_H-M   'P 1'
#
loop_
_entity.id
_entity.type
_entity.pdbx_description
1 polymer ?
#
loop_
_entity_poly.entity_id
_entity_poly.type
_entity_poly.pdbx_seq_one_letter_code
_entity_poly.pdbx_strand_id
1 'polypeptide(L)'
;MTKFLVIERLDMTLIIYLIELFKHRDQIIFLPDEITQEEYAAVRKSYQMQDGKYPDWYIGAVGFLASYNGKFFGGRAGIVKTKIGTYRNYYDEAKRNVIAQLPNLQDVEFAEADYRTLDLDHFRGGVIYCDIPYKGTTGYENDFDHDEFWKWAEQASEMNVVLVSEQQAPENWRSIWSQPVKRTLDNASRQNITENLFILNK
;
A
#
# COMPACT_ATOMS: atom_id res chain seq x y z
N MET A 1 -22.57 -7.16 10.50
CA MET A 1 -21.11 -7.24 10.33
C MET A 1 -20.65 -5.89 9.81
N THR A 2 -19.74 -5.21 10.47
CA THR A 2 -19.24 -3.90 10.03
C THR A 2 -18.37 -4.10 8.80
N LYS A 3 -18.67 -3.43 7.70
CA LYS A 3 -17.85 -3.47 6.50
C LYS A 3 -16.77 -2.40 6.58
N PHE A 4 -15.57 -2.76 6.17
CA PHE A 4 -14.44 -1.84 6.04
C PHE A 4 -14.05 -1.75 4.58
N LEU A 5 -13.81 -0.54 4.13
CA LEU A 5 -13.25 -0.25 2.81
C LEU A 5 -11.99 0.58 3.01
N VAL A 6 -10.90 0.19 2.38
CA VAL A 6 -9.66 0.96 2.35
C VAL A 6 -9.45 1.42 0.91
N ILE A 7 -9.27 2.72 0.74
CA ILE A 7 -8.98 3.35 -0.55
C ILE A 7 -7.55 3.85 -0.49
N GLU A 8 -6.68 3.24 -1.27
CA GLU A 8 -5.28 3.64 -1.38
C GLU A 8 -4.97 3.93 -2.84
N ARG A 9 -4.15 4.95 -3.09
CA ARG A 9 -3.57 5.16 -4.40
C ARG A 9 -2.13 4.67 -4.40
N LEU A 10 -1.93 3.53 -5.03
CA LEU A 10 -0.62 3.05 -5.47
C LEU A 10 -0.43 3.41 -6.95
N ASP A 11 0.83 3.37 -7.42
CA ASP A 11 1.09 3.37 -8.85
C ASP A 11 0.27 2.24 -9.50
N MET A 12 -0.63 2.60 -10.43
CA MET A 12 -1.56 1.67 -11.08
C MET A 12 -0.85 0.44 -11.65
N THR A 13 0.38 0.61 -12.14
CA THR A 13 1.19 -0.49 -12.66
C THR A 13 1.60 -1.47 -11.55
N LEU A 14 1.76 -1.01 -10.31
CA LEU A 14 2.22 -1.83 -9.20
C LEU A 14 1.07 -2.48 -8.43
N ILE A 15 -0.11 -1.85 -8.43
CA ILE A 15 -1.26 -2.32 -7.66
C ILE A 15 -1.73 -3.70 -8.15
N ILE A 16 -1.67 -3.95 -9.46
CA ILE A 16 -2.03 -5.23 -10.06
C ILE A 16 -1.20 -6.36 -9.44
N TYR A 17 0.13 -6.19 -9.34
CA TYR A 17 1.01 -7.21 -8.78
C TYR A 17 0.81 -7.40 -7.27
N LEU A 18 0.44 -6.35 -6.55
CA LEU A 18 0.11 -6.45 -5.13
C LEU A 18 -1.23 -7.19 -4.94
N ILE A 19 -2.25 -6.85 -5.72
CA ILE A 19 -3.56 -7.52 -5.70
C ILE A 19 -3.41 -9.00 -6.07
N GLU A 20 -2.69 -9.32 -7.14
CA GLU A 20 -2.46 -10.70 -7.55
C GLU A 20 -1.67 -11.49 -6.50
N LEU A 21 -0.68 -10.87 -5.84
CA LEU A 21 0.01 -11.48 -4.71
C LEU A 21 -0.97 -11.87 -3.59
N PHE A 22 -1.89 -10.97 -3.22
CA PHE A 22 -2.85 -11.26 -2.16
C PHE A 22 -3.98 -12.20 -2.58
N LYS A 23 -4.41 -12.18 -3.83
CA LYS A 23 -5.35 -13.20 -4.37
C LYS A 23 -4.76 -14.60 -4.32
N HIS A 24 -3.45 -14.72 -4.54
CA HIS A 24 -2.71 -15.98 -4.50
C HIS A 24 -1.92 -16.17 -3.19
N ARG A 25 -2.38 -15.57 -2.10
CA ARG A 25 -1.69 -15.56 -0.79
C ARG A 25 -1.36 -16.95 -0.27
N ASP A 26 -2.15 -17.96 -0.60
CA ASP A 26 -1.90 -19.35 -0.20
C ASP A 26 -0.62 -19.93 -0.86
N GLN A 27 -0.16 -19.33 -1.96
CA GLN A 27 1.08 -19.73 -2.62
C GLN A 27 2.32 -19.19 -1.90
N ILE A 28 2.19 -18.18 -1.04
CA ILE A 28 3.32 -17.53 -0.36
C ILE A 28 4.06 -18.51 0.54
N ILE A 29 3.37 -19.47 1.14
CA ILE A 29 3.99 -20.49 1.99
C ILE A 29 4.95 -21.41 1.23
N PHE A 30 4.74 -21.58 -0.09
CA PHE A 30 5.55 -22.42 -0.96
C PHE A 30 6.69 -21.64 -1.65
N LEU A 31 6.80 -20.34 -1.44
CA LEU A 31 7.94 -19.58 -1.94
C LEU A 31 9.25 -20.14 -1.37
N PRO A 32 10.36 -20.11 -2.14
CA PRO A 32 11.66 -20.55 -1.64
C PRO A 32 12.11 -19.76 -0.40
N ASP A 33 13.07 -20.26 0.33
CA ASP A 33 13.61 -19.59 1.52
C ASP A 33 14.60 -18.47 1.16
N GLU A 34 15.03 -18.44 -0.09
CA GLU A 34 15.87 -17.37 -0.65
C GLU A 34 15.49 -17.13 -2.12
N ILE A 35 15.46 -15.86 -2.51
CA ILE A 35 15.43 -15.43 -3.92
C ILE A 35 16.87 -15.04 -4.29
N THR A 36 17.49 -15.80 -5.19
CA THR A 36 18.88 -15.51 -5.63
C THR A 36 18.96 -14.19 -6.41
N GLN A 37 20.17 -13.67 -6.59
CA GLN A 37 20.38 -12.47 -7.41
C GLN A 37 19.97 -12.69 -8.86
N GLU A 38 20.24 -13.87 -9.39
CA GLU A 38 19.91 -14.28 -10.77
C GLU A 38 18.40 -14.36 -10.95
N GLU A 39 17.69 -14.97 -9.99
CA GLU A 39 16.25 -15.09 -10.02
C GLU A 39 15.57 -13.74 -9.89
N TYR A 40 15.99 -12.89 -8.94
CA TYR A 40 15.48 -11.54 -8.79
C TYR A 40 15.66 -10.73 -10.09
N ALA A 41 16.83 -10.82 -10.73
CA ALA A 41 17.09 -10.14 -12.00
C ALA A 41 16.23 -10.70 -13.14
N ALA A 42 16.04 -12.01 -13.20
CA ALA A 42 15.21 -12.67 -14.22
C ALA A 42 13.72 -12.27 -14.10
N VAL A 43 13.17 -12.27 -12.88
CA VAL A 43 11.78 -11.88 -12.63
C VAL A 43 11.58 -10.37 -12.92
N ARG A 44 12.52 -9.52 -12.49
CA ARG A 44 12.50 -8.09 -12.80
C ARG A 44 12.53 -7.83 -14.31
N LYS A 45 13.36 -8.56 -15.06
CA LYS A 45 13.43 -8.46 -16.52
C LYS A 45 12.10 -8.86 -17.16
N SER A 46 11.50 -9.97 -16.73
CA SER A 46 10.19 -10.42 -17.22
C SER A 46 9.11 -9.35 -16.97
N TYR A 47 9.08 -8.75 -15.77
CA TYR A 47 8.21 -7.60 -15.48
C TYR A 47 8.42 -6.45 -16.46
N GLN A 48 9.68 -6.06 -16.72
CA GLN A 48 10.00 -4.94 -17.63
C GLN A 48 9.63 -5.23 -19.08
N MET A 49 9.76 -6.48 -19.52
CA MET A 49 9.47 -6.91 -20.89
C MET A 49 8.00 -7.30 -21.10
N GLN A 50 7.22 -7.46 -20.02
CA GLN A 50 5.83 -7.95 -20.06
C GLN A 50 5.70 -9.26 -20.87
N ASP A 51 6.68 -10.16 -20.72
CA ASP A 51 6.82 -11.35 -21.54
C ASP A 51 5.99 -12.56 -21.05
N GLY A 52 5.28 -12.39 -19.91
CA GLY A 52 4.42 -13.43 -19.33
C GLY A 52 5.16 -14.69 -18.83
N LYS A 53 6.49 -14.65 -18.70
CA LYS A 53 7.29 -15.79 -18.27
C LYS A 53 7.01 -16.21 -16.82
N TYR A 54 6.69 -15.25 -15.96
CA TYR A 54 6.30 -15.48 -14.57
C TYR A 54 4.87 -14.98 -14.35
N PRO A 55 4.06 -15.67 -13.52
CA PRO A 55 2.73 -15.18 -13.18
C PRO A 55 2.80 -13.92 -12.32
N ASP A 56 1.81 -13.04 -12.45
CA ASP A 56 1.80 -11.72 -11.81
C ASP A 56 1.93 -11.80 -10.28
N TRP A 57 1.30 -12.78 -9.64
CA TRP A 57 1.46 -12.99 -8.20
C TRP A 57 2.91 -13.26 -7.79
N TYR A 58 3.67 -14.00 -8.63
CA TYR A 58 5.08 -14.30 -8.35
C TYR A 58 5.96 -13.07 -8.60
N ILE A 59 5.65 -12.30 -9.65
CA ILE A 59 6.28 -10.99 -9.89
C ILE A 59 6.04 -10.08 -8.68
N GLY A 60 4.82 -10.05 -8.16
CA GLY A 60 4.47 -9.34 -6.93
C GLY A 60 5.27 -9.82 -5.72
N ALA A 61 5.32 -11.12 -5.50
CA ALA A 61 6.06 -11.71 -4.39
C ALA A 61 7.56 -11.34 -4.43
N VAL A 62 8.21 -11.53 -5.57
CA VAL A 62 9.63 -11.17 -5.73
C VAL A 62 9.84 -9.67 -5.67
N GLY A 63 8.98 -8.89 -6.36
CA GLY A 63 9.07 -7.45 -6.45
C GLY A 63 8.93 -6.74 -5.10
N PHE A 64 8.04 -7.19 -4.24
CA PHE A 64 7.81 -6.60 -2.91
C PHE A 64 8.64 -7.27 -1.81
N LEU A 65 8.55 -8.61 -1.66
CA LEU A 65 9.14 -9.29 -0.52
C LEU A 65 10.67 -9.42 -0.61
N ALA A 66 11.22 -9.58 -1.82
CA ALA A 66 12.66 -9.69 -2.04
C ALA A 66 13.34 -8.34 -2.30
N SER A 67 12.64 -7.22 -2.14
CA SER A 67 13.19 -5.89 -2.35
C SER A 67 13.43 -5.13 -1.04
N TYR A 68 14.45 -4.29 -1.05
CA TYR A 68 14.80 -3.47 0.10
C TYR A 68 13.65 -2.54 0.51
N ASN A 69 13.27 -2.58 1.79
CA ASN A 69 12.15 -1.84 2.39
C ASN A 69 10.80 -2.04 1.66
N GLY A 70 10.60 -3.18 0.99
CA GLY A 70 9.36 -3.43 0.25
C GLY A 70 9.16 -2.56 -0.99
N LYS A 71 10.18 -1.77 -1.40
CA LYS A 71 10.10 -0.96 -2.60
C LYS A 71 10.18 -1.86 -3.84
N PHE A 72 9.10 -1.95 -4.59
CA PHE A 72 8.97 -2.83 -5.75
C PHE A 72 10.16 -2.74 -6.70
N PHE A 73 10.89 -3.83 -6.85
CA PHE A 73 12.16 -3.92 -7.59
C PHE A 73 13.17 -2.80 -7.30
N GLY A 74 13.14 -2.21 -6.10
CA GLY A 74 14.03 -1.13 -5.66
C GLY A 74 15.43 -1.57 -5.26
N GLY A 75 15.76 -2.84 -5.47
CA GLY A 75 17.03 -3.47 -5.15
C GLY A 75 16.83 -4.70 -4.28
N ARG A 76 17.53 -5.81 -4.61
CA ARG A 76 17.37 -7.08 -3.88
C ARG A 76 17.75 -6.94 -2.40
N ALA A 77 16.84 -7.35 -1.55
CA ALA A 77 17.07 -7.52 -0.12
C ALA A 77 17.64 -8.94 0.12
N GLY A 78 18.95 -9.01 0.20
CA GLY A 78 19.64 -10.27 0.44
C GLY A 78 19.95 -10.54 1.92
N ILE A 79 20.81 -11.54 2.15
CA ILE A 79 21.35 -11.84 3.47
C ILE A 79 22.47 -10.84 3.79
N VAL A 80 22.39 -10.18 4.93
CA VAL A 80 23.38 -9.22 5.39
C VAL A 80 23.95 -9.61 6.74
N LYS A 81 25.24 -9.34 6.95
CA LYS A 81 25.89 -9.48 8.25
C LYS A 81 25.57 -8.26 9.11
N THR A 82 24.99 -8.48 10.28
CA THR A 82 24.66 -7.41 11.23
C THR A 82 25.92 -6.90 11.94
N LYS A 83 25.81 -5.74 12.58
CA LYS A 83 26.91 -5.15 13.38
C LYS A 83 27.38 -6.04 14.54
N ILE A 84 26.51 -6.92 15.03
CA ILE A 84 26.82 -7.87 16.13
C ILE A 84 27.28 -9.24 15.61
N GLY A 85 27.54 -9.37 14.30
CA GLY A 85 28.13 -10.58 13.71
C GLY A 85 27.14 -11.67 13.31
N THR A 86 25.84 -11.50 13.55
CA THR A 86 24.78 -12.42 13.07
C THR A 86 24.43 -12.13 11.62
N TYR A 87 23.73 -13.07 10.98
CA TYR A 87 23.19 -12.86 9.63
C TYR A 87 21.69 -12.61 9.70
N ARG A 88 21.20 -11.68 8.86
CA ARG A 88 19.79 -11.34 8.71
C ARG A 88 19.39 -11.54 7.26
N ASN A 89 18.37 -12.36 7.04
CA ASN A 89 17.73 -12.55 5.74
C ASN A 89 16.45 -11.71 5.69
N TYR A 90 16.51 -10.57 5.02
CA TYR A 90 15.36 -9.64 4.94
C TYR A 90 14.19 -10.22 4.15
N TYR A 91 14.46 -11.01 3.12
CA TYR A 91 13.41 -11.69 2.35
C TYR A 91 12.65 -12.72 3.20
N ASP A 92 13.38 -13.60 3.91
CA ASP A 92 12.77 -14.59 4.79
C ASP A 92 11.95 -13.92 5.91
N GLU A 93 12.44 -12.81 6.45
CA GLU A 93 11.71 -12.02 7.45
C GLU A 93 10.41 -11.45 6.85
N ALA A 94 10.45 -10.86 5.65
CA ALA A 94 9.28 -10.35 4.95
C ALA A 94 8.28 -11.46 4.65
N LYS A 95 8.74 -12.61 4.12
CA LYS A 95 7.92 -13.81 3.87
C LYS A 95 7.21 -14.28 5.15
N ARG A 96 7.95 -14.44 6.25
CA ARG A 96 7.37 -14.86 7.54
C ARG A 96 6.35 -13.85 8.08
N ASN A 97 6.62 -12.56 7.96
CA ASN A 97 5.69 -11.52 8.40
C ASN A 97 4.38 -11.56 7.61
N VAL A 98 4.42 -11.77 6.30
CA VAL A 98 3.21 -11.94 5.49
C VAL A 98 2.47 -13.22 5.89
N ILE A 99 3.17 -14.36 6.01
CA ILE A 99 2.56 -15.62 6.43
C ILE A 99 1.84 -15.47 7.78
N ALA A 100 2.42 -14.77 8.73
CA ALA A 100 1.81 -14.52 10.04
C ALA A 100 0.52 -13.69 9.96
N GLN A 101 0.34 -12.88 8.90
CA GLN A 101 -0.83 -12.06 8.68
C GLN A 101 -1.94 -12.76 7.87
N LEU A 102 -1.62 -13.85 7.15
CA LEU A 102 -2.59 -14.55 6.29
C LEU A 102 -3.91 -14.91 6.99
N PRO A 103 -3.93 -15.36 8.27
CA PRO A 103 -5.18 -15.65 8.95
C PRO A 103 -6.11 -14.43 9.07
N ASN A 104 -5.53 -13.23 9.19
CA ASN A 104 -6.31 -11.98 9.30
C ASN A 104 -6.82 -11.48 7.96
N LEU A 105 -6.32 -12.03 6.85
CA LEU A 105 -6.66 -11.61 5.49
C LEU A 105 -7.64 -12.57 4.78
N GLN A 106 -8.15 -13.59 5.47
CA GLN A 106 -9.01 -14.61 4.85
C GLN A 106 -10.29 -14.03 4.26
N ASP A 107 -10.91 -13.09 4.98
CA ASP A 107 -12.16 -12.45 4.58
C ASP A 107 -11.95 -11.06 3.93
N VAL A 108 -10.71 -10.75 3.54
CA VAL A 108 -10.37 -9.48 2.88
C VAL A 108 -10.41 -9.68 1.37
N GLU A 109 -11.21 -8.86 0.71
CA GLU A 109 -11.28 -8.76 -0.74
C GLU A 109 -10.38 -7.62 -1.22
N PHE A 110 -9.56 -7.91 -2.23
CA PHE A 110 -8.68 -6.96 -2.88
C PHE A 110 -9.18 -6.72 -4.30
N ALA A 111 -9.45 -5.46 -4.63
CA ALA A 111 -9.92 -5.08 -5.95
C ALA A 111 -9.29 -3.76 -6.39
N GLU A 112 -9.08 -3.64 -7.69
CA GLU A 112 -8.77 -2.37 -8.33
C GLU A 112 -10.08 -1.72 -8.77
N ALA A 113 -10.33 -0.49 -8.32
CA ALA A 113 -11.52 0.27 -8.69
C ALA A 113 -11.25 1.77 -8.59
N ASP A 114 -11.93 2.55 -9.42
CA ASP A 114 -12.03 3.98 -9.23
C ASP A 114 -13.01 4.26 -8.08
N TYR A 115 -12.58 4.98 -7.04
CA TYR A 115 -13.40 5.28 -5.86
C TYR A 115 -14.73 5.97 -6.24
N ARG A 116 -14.76 6.73 -7.33
CA ARG A 116 -15.94 7.41 -7.84
C ARG A 116 -17.03 6.45 -8.33
N THR A 117 -16.64 5.23 -8.69
CA THR A 117 -17.57 4.20 -9.20
C THR A 117 -18.05 3.22 -8.13
N LEU A 118 -17.57 3.38 -6.88
CA LEU A 118 -17.95 2.50 -5.80
C LEU A 118 -19.43 2.65 -5.42
N ASP A 119 -20.11 1.53 -5.26
CA ASP A 119 -21.47 1.49 -4.72
C ASP A 119 -21.44 1.74 -3.19
N LEU A 120 -21.65 2.98 -2.79
CA LEU A 120 -21.63 3.39 -1.38
C LEU A 120 -22.75 2.74 -0.56
N ASP A 121 -23.88 2.36 -1.18
CA ASP A 121 -24.94 1.62 -0.50
C ASP A 121 -24.49 0.23 -0.07
N HIS A 122 -23.59 -0.40 -0.82
CA HIS A 122 -22.97 -1.67 -0.43
C HIS A 122 -22.23 -1.56 0.91
N PHE A 123 -21.65 -0.40 1.21
CA PHE A 123 -20.88 -0.15 2.44
C PHE A 123 -21.69 0.55 3.54
N ARG A 124 -22.97 0.79 3.34
CA ARG A 124 -23.85 1.52 4.28
C ARG A 124 -23.69 1.06 5.73
N GLY A 125 -23.43 2.02 6.63
CA GLY A 125 -23.15 1.78 8.04
C GLY A 125 -21.75 1.22 8.32
N GLY A 126 -20.88 1.21 7.32
CA GLY A 126 -19.50 0.77 7.40
C GLY A 126 -18.52 1.87 7.76
N VAL A 127 -17.25 1.52 7.70
CA VAL A 127 -16.11 2.43 7.84
C VAL A 127 -15.33 2.44 6.52
N ILE A 128 -15.10 3.62 5.98
CA ILE A 128 -14.27 3.84 4.79
C ILE A 128 -13.02 4.58 5.25
N TYR A 129 -11.86 3.99 5.05
CA TYR A 129 -10.57 4.63 5.31
C TYR A 129 -9.93 5.01 3.97
N CYS A 130 -9.51 6.26 3.84
CA CYS A 130 -8.90 6.79 2.63
C CYS A 130 -7.47 7.24 2.95
N ASP A 131 -6.50 6.61 2.29
CA ASP A 131 -5.10 7.04 2.26
C ASP A 131 -4.80 7.57 0.86
N ILE A 132 -5.01 8.87 0.68
CA ILE A 132 -4.90 9.55 -0.62
C ILE A 132 -3.50 10.14 -0.81
N PRO A 133 -3.08 10.44 -2.05
CA PRO A 133 -1.84 11.18 -2.29
C PRO A 133 -1.88 12.51 -1.57
N TYR A 134 -0.89 12.79 -0.72
CA TYR A 134 -0.83 14.06 0.01
C TYR A 134 -0.64 15.22 -0.95
N LYS A 135 -1.40 16.29 -0.73
CA LYS A 135 -1.34 17.51 -1.53
C LYS A 135 0.08 18.09 -1.52
N GLY A 136 0.63 18.38 -2.70
CA GLY A 136 1.99 18.94 -2.83
C GLY A 136 3.12 17.92 -2.81
N THR A 137 2.84 16.60 -2.88
CA THR A 137 3.91 15.60 -3.05
C THR A 137 4.27 15.42 -4.51
N THR A 138 5.56 15.64 -4.84
CA THR A 138 6.10 15.46 -6.19
C THR A 138 5.88 14.03 -6.69
N GLY A 139 5.33 13.89 -7.91
CA GLY A 139 5.08 12.60 -8.59
C GLY A 139 3.61 12.23 -8.72
N TYR A 140 2.71 12.90 -7.99
CA TYR A 140 1.27 12.62 -8.04
C TYR A 140 0.42 13.88 -8.28
N GLU A 141 1.05 15.07 -8.42
CA GLU A 141 0.35 16.37 -8.45
C GLU A 141 -0.59 16.55 -9.65
N ASN A 142 -0.40 15.82 -10.75
CA ASN A 142 -1.14 16.11 -11.99
C ASN A 142 -2.36 15.22 -12.24
N ASP A 143 -2.62 14.19 -11.42
CA ASP A 143 -3.64 13.19 -11.74
C ASP A 143 -4.71 12.98 -10.65
N PHE A 144 -4.56 13.54 -9.44
CA PHE A 144 -5.53 13.37 -8.36
C PHE A 144 -6.25 14.66 -8.04
N ASP A 145 -7.56 14.69 -8.33
CA ASP A 145 -8.42 15.83 -8.01
C ASP A 145 -8.87 15.78 -6.54
N HIS A 146 -8.15 16.53 -5.70
CA HIS A 146 -8.47 16.63 -4.27
C HIS A 146 -9.85 17.23 -4.02
N ASP A 147 -10.29 18.19 -4.82
CA ASP A 147 -11.58 18.85 -4.64
C ASP A 147 -12.73 17.92 -4.99
N GLU A 148 -12.58 17.10 -6.04
CA GLU A 148 -13.52 16.05 -6.39
C GLU A 148 -13.55 14.96 -5.31
N PHE A 149 -12.38 14.55 -4.81
CA PHE A 149 -12.28 13.55 -3.74
C PHE A 149 -13.01 14.01 -2.46
N TRP A 150 -12.80 15.24 -2.00
CA TRP A 150 -13.44 15.72 -0.77
C TRP A 150 -14.98 15.79 -0.91
N LYS A 151 -15.49 16.16 -2.08
CA LYS A 151 -16.95 16.11 -2.36
C LYS A 151 -17.49 14.68 -2.29
N TRP A 152 -16.75 13.73 -2.88
CA TRP A 152 -17.12 12.31 -2.80
C TRP A 152 -17.08 11.80 -1.35
N ALA A 153 -16.07 12.16 -0.59
CA ALA A 153 -15.93 11.77 0.82
C ALA A 153 -17.05 12.34 1.70
N GLU A 154 -17.53 13.55 1.42
CA GLU A 154 -18.71 14.13 2.07
C GLU A 154 -19.97 13.31 1.76
N GLN A 155 -20.22 12.96 0.50
CA GLN A 155 -21.36 12.12 0.11
C GLN A 155 -21.27 10.74 0.76
N ALA A 156 -20.10 10.13 0.75
CA ALA A 156 -19.87 8.84 1.42
C ALA A 156 -20.14 8.92 2.93
N SER A 157 -19.85 10.07 3.55
CA SER A 157 -20.06 10.32 4.98
C SER A 157 -21.54 10.40 5.37
N GLU A 158 -22.47 10.59 4.43
CA GLU A 158 -23.91 10.58 4.72
C GLU A 158 -24.37 9.23 5.26
N MET A 159 -23.76 8.15 4.79
CA MET A 159 -24.18 6.78 5.07
C MET A 159 -23.13 5.94 5.82
N ASN A 160 -21.90 6.44 5.90
CA ASN A 160 -20.75 5.71 6.43
C ASN A 160 -19.94 6.56 7.40
N VAL A 161 -19.03 5.95 8.12
CA VAL A 161 -17.93 6.65 8.81
C VAL A 161 -16.77 6.72 7.84
N VAL A 162 -16.44 7.94 7.37
CA VAL A 162 -15.31 8.16 6.47
C VAL A 162 -14.16 8.78 7.26
N LEU A 163 -12.99 8.15 7.16
CA LEU A 163 -11.74 8.56 7.76
C LEU A 163 -10.74 8.85 6.65
N VAL A 164 -10.13 10.03 6.66
CA VAL A 164 -9.17 10.44 5.63
C VAL A 164 -7.83 10.76 6.28
N SER A 165 -6.77 10.08 5.81
CA SER A 165 -5.38 10.37 6.16
C SER A 165 -4.85 11.44 5.22
N GLU A 166 -4.51 12.63 5.76
CA GLU A 166 -3.97 13.76 4.99
C GLU A 166 -3.28 14.76 5.94
N GLN A 167 -2.52 15.69 5.39
CA GLN A 167 -1.89 16.78 6.14
C GLN A 167 -2.87 17.93 6.40
N GLN A 168 -3.78 18.18 5.47
CA GLN A 168 -4.76 19.27 5.51
C GLN A 168 -6.12 18.77 4.97
N ALA A 169 -7.20 19.34 5.49
CA ALA A 169 -8.55 19.05 5.06
C ALA A 169 -9.37 20.34 4.94
N PRO A 170 -10.52 20.33 4.24
CA PRO A 170 -11.49 21.42 4.26
C PRO A 170 -11.98 21.74 5.67
N GLU A 171 -12.48 22.97 5.89
CA GLU A 171 -12.89 23.47 7.22
C GLU A 171 -13.99 22.64 7.90
N ASN A 172 -14.83 21.99 7.11
CA ASN A 172 -15.89 21.11 7.61
C ASN A 172 -15.40 19.73 8.05
N TRP A 173 -14.10 19.46 7.95
CA TRP A 173 -13.47 18.24 8.45
C TRP A 173 -12.61 18.55 9.67
N ARG A 174 -12.74 17.77 10.74
CA ARG A 174 -11.92 17.90 11.94
C ARG A 174 -10.93 16.78 12.07
N SER A 175 -9.73 17.08 12.53
CA SER A 175 -8.75 16.08 12.92
C SER A 175 -9.19 15.40 14.22
N ILE A 176 -9.20 14.08 14.22
CA ILE A 176 -9.44 13.23 15.40
C ILE A 176 -8.15 12.61 15.93
N TRP A 177 -7.09 12.65 15.14
CA TRP A 177 -5.77 12.17 15.51
C TRP A 177 -4.71 12.94 14.71
N SER A 178 -3.58 13.23 15.36
CA SER A 178 -2.44 13.94 14.76
C SER A 178 -1.14 13.37 15.28
N GLN A 179 -0.18 13.17 14.38
CA GLN A 179 1.17 12.72 14.75
C GLN A 179 2.23 13.46 13.93
N PRO A 180 3.25 14.06 14.59
CA PRO A 180 4.40 14.60 13.88
C PRO A 180 5.25 13.44 13.33
N VAL A 181 5.51 13.45 12.03
CA VAL A 181 6.34 12.46 11.32
C VAL A 181 7.55 13.15 10.72
N LYS A 182 8.71 12.54 10.89
CA LYS A 182 9.94 12.99 10.24
C LYS A 182 10.03 12.33 8.86
N ARG A 183 9.75 13.09 7.82
CA ARG A 183 9.93 12.63 6.44
C ARG A 183 11.37 12.87 6.00
N THR A 184 12.06 11.81 5.63
CA THR A 184 13.40 11.88 5.02
C THR A 184 13.19 11.79 3.50
N LEU A 185 13.12 12.93 2.82
CA LEU A 185 12.96 12.99 1.36
C LEU A 185 14.27 12.67 0.64
N ASP A 186 15.39 13.09 1.23
CA ASP A 186 16.76 12.74 0.86
C ASP A 186 17.68 12.92 2.10
N ASN A 187 18.98 12.61 1.96
CA ASN A 187 19.95 12.76 3.05
C ASN A 187 20.19 14.22 3.48
N ALA A 188 19.62 15.21 2.79
CA ALA A 188 19.89 16.64 3.01
C ALA A 188 18.68 17.42 3.56
N SER A 189 17.44 16.96 3.38
CA SER A 189 16.25 17.70 3.82
C SER A 189 15.33 16.86 4.70
N ARG A 190 15.30 17.18 6.00
CA ARG A 190 14.32 16.65 6.97
C ARG A 190 13.19 17.66 7.10
N GLN A 191 12.02 17.32 6.61
CA GLN A 191 10.81 18.10 6.90
C GLN A 191 10.02 17.41 8.02
N ASN A 192 9.64 18.19 9.03
CA ASN A 192 8.64 17.76 9.99
C ASN A 192 7.28 18.01 9.35
N ILE A 193 6.55 16.95 9.10
CA ILE A 193 5.16 17.01 8.65
C ILE A 193 4.26 16.48 9.75
N THR A 194 3.03 16.89 9.77
CA THR A 194 2.02 16.34 10.67
C THR A 194 1.05 15.50 9.84
N GLU A 195 0.95 14.25 10.16
CA GLU A 195 -0.09 13.37 9.64
C GLU A 195 -1.32 13.52 10.52
N ASN A 196 -2.47 13.64 9.89
CA ASN A 196 -3.75 13.79 10.58
C ASN A 196 -4.72 12.73 10.06
N LEU A 197 -5.64 12.33 10.92
CA LEU A 197 -6.82 11.55 10.54
C LEU A 197 -8.04 12.43 10.68
N PHE A 198 -8.72 12.66 9.58
CA PHE A 198 -9.86 13.57 9.51
C PHE A 198 -11.18 12.81 9.46
N ILE A 199 -12.22 13.44 10.04
CA ILE A 199 -13.61 13.00 9.93
C ILE A 199 -14.50 14.24 9.68
N LEU A 200 -15.58 14.05 8.92
CA LEU A 200 -16.54 15.12 8.66
C LEU A 200 -17.23 15.57 9.96
N ASN A 201 -17.33 16.89 10.16
CA ASN A 201 -18.13 17.47 11.23
C ASN A 201 -19.62 17.23 10.94
N LYS A 202 -20.31 16.53 11.81
CA LYS A 202 -21.77 16.36 11.79
C LYS A 202 -22.41 17.21 12.86
#